data_0d9e316c4fba2188e2904129497c9254
#
_entry.id   0d9e316c4fba2188e2904129497c9254
#
_cell.length_a   1.000
_cell.length_b   1.000
_cell.length_c   1.000
_cell.angle_alpha   90.00
_cell.angle_beta   90.00
_cell.angle_gamma   90.00
#
_symmetry.space_group_name_H-M   'P 1'
#
loop_
_entity.id
_entity.type
_entity.pdbx_description
1 polymer ?
#
loop_
_entity_poly.entity_id
_entity_poly.type
_entity_poly.pdbx_seq_one_letter_code
_entity_poly.pdbx_strand_id
1 'polypeptide(L)'
;DIYDYLKPGDLLVANETRVIPARLLGNKHETGGAAEVLLLRERFDIEEKTSTSAVWEALVKPGRRLKPGAIIDFTCEQNDSPSASSNDPASASDSPVIMQAEVLDWIEDAQKGERLVRLTTPLDSLDEALHQIGHTPLPPYIKNYQGDEELYQTVFSREEKSAAAPTAGLHFTPELIERLKEKGVGF
;
A
#
# COMPACT_ATOMS: atom_id res chain seq x y z
N ASP A 1 -4.99 28.59 14.16
CA ASP A 1 -5.34 27.96 12.89
C ASP A 1 -4.39 28.46 11.78
N ILE A 2 -4.08 27.63 10.75
CA ILE A 2 -3.24 28.07 9.62
C ILE A 2 -3.83 29.30 8.92
N TYR A 3 -5.16 29.42 8.91
CA TYR A 3 -5.87 30.56 8.36
C TYR A 3 -5.41 31.90 8.93
N ASP A 4 -5.02 31.95 10.22
CA ASP A 4 -4.64 33.18 10.91
C ASP A 4 -3.22 33.65 10.54
N TYR A 5 -2.40 32.72 10.05
CA TYR A 5 -0.99 33.02 9.69
C TYR A 5 -0.80 33.38 8.22
N LEU A 6 -1.65 32.86 7.33
CA LEU A 6 -1.56 33.11 5.89
C LEU A 6 -2.16 34.47 5.53
N LYS A 7 -1.60 35.11 4.49
CA LYS A 7 -1.98 36.44 4.00
C LYS A 7 -2.39 36.36 2.53
N PRO A 8 -3.19 37.33 2.04
CA PRO A 8 -3.45 37.47 0.62
C PRO A 8 -2.14 37.53 -0.20
N GLY A 9 -2.05 36.73 -1.25
CA GLY A 9 -0.86 36.59 -2.09
C GLY A 9 0.11 35.48 -1.68
N ASP A 10 -0.09 34.81 -0.54
CA ASP A 10 0.66 33.61 -0.20
C ASP A 10 0.27 32.44 -1.12
N LEU A 11 1.22 31.55 -1.38
CA LEU A 11 1.03 30.34 -2.18
C LEU A 11 1.30 29.11 -1.33
N LEU A 12 0.34 28.21 -1.22
CA LEU A 12 0.50 26.89 -0.62
C LEU A 12 0.80 25.86 -1.71
N VAL A 13 1.87 25.09 -1.51
CA VAL A 13 2.21 23.94 -2.35
C VAL A 13 1.80 22.66 -1.61
N ALA A 14 0.87 21.91 -2.16
CA ALA A 14 0.39 20.66 -1.61
C ALA A 14 0.84 19.47 -2.46
N ASN A 15 1.05 18.33 -1.81
CA ASN A 15 1.28 17.06 -2.48
C ASN A 15 -0.08 16.49 -2.92
N GLU A 16 -0.21 16.10 -4.18
CA GLU A 16 -1.46 15.53 -4.74
C GLU A 16 -1.41 14.00 -4.94
N THR A 17 -0.38 13.34 -4.40
CA THR A 17 -0.32 11.88 -4.49
C THR A 17 -1.39 11.24 -3.61
N ARG A 18 -2.07 10.23 -4.18
CA ARG A 18 -2.96 9.34 -3.49
C ARG A 18 -2.18 8.13 -3.00
N VAL A 19 -2.48 7.68 -1.79
CA VAL A 19 -1.87 6.46 -1.23
C VAL A 19 -2.45 5.25 -1.93
N ILE A 20 -1.58 4.39 -2.48
CA ILE A 20 -1.98 3.11 -3.07
C ILE A 20 -2.28 2.09 -1.95
N PRO A 21 -3.12 1.07 -2.20
CA PRO A 21 -3.33 -0.04 -1.28
C PRO A 21 -2.10 -0.96 -1.25
N ALA A 22 -0.99 -0.44 -0.72
CA ALA A 22 0.35 -1.02 -0.84
C ALA A 22 0.63 -2.13 0.18
N ARG A 23 -0.23 -2.34 1.17
CA ARG A 23 -0.05 -3.38 2.19
C ARG A 23 -0.85 -4.61 1.83
N LEU A 24 -0.15 -5.70 1.54
CA LEU A 24 -0.71 -6.97 1.08
C LEU A 24 -0.54 -8.03 2.16
N LEU A 25 -1.63 -8.69 2.54
CA LEU A 25 -1.65 -9.80 3.48
C LEU A 25 -1.89 -11.09 2.72
N GLY A 26 -1.02 -12.08 2.87
CA GLY A 26 -1.08 -13.31 2.11
C GLY A 26 -0.47 -14.49 2.85
N ASN A 27 -0.40 -15.62 2.17
CA ASN A 27 0.19 -16.83 2.67
C ASN A 27 1.32 -17.30 1.77
N LYS A 28 2.35 -17.91 2.38
CA LYS A 28 3.41 -18.55 1.61
C LYS A 28 2.84 -19.73 0.85
N HIS A 29 3.08 -19.78 -0.43
CA HIS A 29 2.61 -20.82 -1.33
C HIS A 29 2.90 -22.24 -0.81
N GLU A 30 4.15 -22.51 -0.42
CA GLU A 30 4.55 -23.87 -0.03
C GLU A 30 4.05 -24.30 1.37
N THR A 31 3.93 -23.36 2.32
CA THR A 31 3.75 -23.71 3.74
C THR A 31 2.45 -23.19 4.35
N GLY A 32 1.68 -22.39 3.62
CA GLY A 32 0.47 -21.73 4.13
C GLY A 32 0.72 -20.70 5.25
N GLY A 33 1.98 -20.50 5.64
CA GLY A 33 2.30 -19.58 6.73
C GLY A 33 2.07 -18.12 6.34
N ALA A 34 1.48 -17.32 7.24
CA ALA A 34 1.17 -15.92 7.01
C ALA A 34 2.39 -15.09 6.56
N ALA A 35 2.18 -14.22 5.61
CA ALA A 35 3.15 -13.30 5.05
C ALA A 35 2.54 -11.92 4.81
N GLU A 36 3.35 -10.87 4.95
CA GLU A 36 2.98 -9.49 4.65
C GLU A 36 3.99 -8.93 3.65
N VAL A 37 3.49 -8.24 2.64
CA VAL A 37 4.29 -7.49 1.66
C VAL A 37 3.82 -6.04 1.68
N LEU A 38 4.73 -5.12 1.96
CA LEU A 38 4.47 -3.69 1.88
C LEU A 38 5.24 -3.12 0.70
N LEU A 39 4.54 -2.72 -0.33
CA LEU A 39 5.10 -2.13 -1.54
C LEU A 39 5.65 -0.72 -1.23
N LEU A 40 6.86 -0.42 -1.69
CA LEU A 40 7.54 0.85 -1.45
C LEU A 40 7.69 1.66 -2.73
N ARG A 41 8.30 1.07 -3.76
CA ARG A 41 8.61 1.73 -5.02
C ARG A 41 8.57 0.75 -6.18
N GLU A 42 7.91 1.11 -7.26
CA GLU A 42 7.92 0.35 -8.51
C GLU A 42 9.28 0.51 -9.22
N ARG A 43 9.78 -0.57 -9.83
CA ARG A 43 11.09 -0.67 -10.44
C ARG A 43 10.99 -0.93 -11.94
N PHE A 44 10.66 0.12 -12.69
CA PHE A 44 10.59 0.10 -14.16
C PHE A 44 11.94 -0.14 -14.84
N ASP A 45 13.05 0.11 -14.13
CA ASP A 45 14.41 -0.09 -14.60
C ASP A 45 14.84 -1.55 -14.62
N ILE A 46 14.10 -2.43 -13.94
CA ILE A 46 14.40 -3.87 -13.89
C ILE A 46 13.53 -4.63 -14.88
N GLU A 47 12.26 -4.34 -14.90
CA GLU A 47 11.29 -4.97 -15.79
C GLU A 47 10.21 -3.95 -16.14
N GLU A 48 9.81 -3.89 -17.41
CA GLU A 48 8.72 -3.03 -17.83
C GLU A 48 7.39 -3.54 -17.27
N LYS A 49 6.60 -2.63 -16.69
CA LYS A 49 5.25 -2.94 -16.18
C LYS A 49 4.38 -3.39 -17.33
N THR A 50 3.67 -4.50 -17.13
CA THR A 50 2.56 -4.93 -17.99
C THR A 50 1.23 -4.71 -17.28
N SER A 51 0.10 -5.01 -17.96
CA SER A 51 -1.22 -4.96 -17.30
C SER A 51 -1.32 -5.93 -16.12
N THR A 52 -0.57 -7.05 -16.16
CA THR A 52 -0.70 -8.15 -15.18
C THR A 52 0.55 -8.41 -14.35
N SER A 53 1.64 -7.68 -14.58
CA SER A 53 2.91 -7.87 -13.86
C SER A 53 3.68 -6.57 -13.66
N ALA A 54 4.31 -6.43 -12.48
CA ALA A 54 5.23 -5.34 -12.18
C ALA A 54 6.25 -5.77 -11.12
N VAL A 55 7.43 -5.14 -11.13
CA VAL A 55 8.49 -5.35 -10.14
C VAL A 55 8.53 -4.20 -9.16
N TRP A 56 8.63 -4.53 -7.86
CA TRP A 56 8.59 -3.57 -6.76
C TRP A 56 9.71 -3.80 -5.76
N GLU A 57 10.20 -2.72 -5.19
CA GLU A 57 10.86 -2.77 -3.88
C GLU A 57 9.78 -2.89 -2.81
N ALA A 58 9.95 -3.83 -1.90
CA ALA A 58 8.95 -4.09 -0.86
C ALA A 58 9.60 -4.53 0.46
N LEU A 59 8.97 -4.17 1.58
CA LEU A 59 9.24 -4.80 2.87
C LEU A 59 8.44 -6.07 3.00
N VAL A 60 9.11 -7.18 3.35
CA VAL A 60 8.42 -8.47 3.54
C VAL A 60 8.54 -8.98 4.98
N LYS A 61 7.47 -9.60 5.48
CA LYS A 61 7.44 -10.28 6.77
C LYS A 61 6.89 -11.70 6.60
N PRO A 62 7.53 -12.67 7.25
CA PRO A 62 8.75 -12.66 8.04
C PRO A 62 10.01 -12.60 7.15
N GLY A 63 10.81 -11.53 7.27
CA GLY A 63 11.93 -11.23 6.39
C GLY A 63 13.02 -12.32 6.31
N ARG A 64 13.24 -13.10 7.38
CA ARG A 64 14.25 -14.18 7.39
C ARG A 64 13.83 -15.43 6.62
N ARG A 65 12.52 -15.63 6.41
CA ARG A 65 11.95 -16.85 5.80
C ARG A 65 11.55 -16.66 4.34
N LEU A 66 11.40 -15.41 3.91
CA LEU A 66 11.10 -15.04 2.53
C LEU A 66 12.40 -14.72 1.81
N LYS A 67 13.01 -15.77 1.25
CA LYS A 67 14.26 -15.72 0.47
C LYS A 67 13.94 -15.61 -1.02
N PRO A 68 14.89 -15.24 -1.88
CA PRO A 68 14.71 -15.34 -3.32
C PRO A 68 14.16 -16.70 -3.75
N GLY A 69 13.17 -16.68 -4.65
CA GLY A 69 12.39 -17.84 -5.09
C GLY A 69 11.15 -18.13 -4.22
N ALA A 70 10.95 -17.45 -3.07
CA ALA A 70 9.74 -17.64 -2.28
C ALA A 70 8.54 -16.99 -2.97
N ILE A 71 7.40 -17.70 -2.99
CA ILE A 71 6.13 -17.23 -3.55
C ILE A 71 5.13 -17.02 -2.41
N ILE A 72 4.36 -15.93 -2.51
CA ILE A 72 3.29 -15.57 -1.59
C ILE A 72 2.00 -15.45 -2.41
N ASP A 73 0.96 -16.15 -1.98
CA ASP A 73 -0.36 -16.12 -2.57
C ASP A 73 -1.25 -15.13 -1.83
N PHE A 74 -2.04 -14.37 -2.58
CA PHE A 74 -3.06 -13.45 -2.07
C PHE A 74 -4.44 -13.86 -2.58
N THR A 75 -5.40 -13.98 -1.65
CA THR A 75 -6.79 -14.39 -1.91
C THR A 75 -7.77 -13.36 -1.33
N CYS A 76 -9.01 -13.32 -1.83
CA CYS A 76 -10.02 -12.38 -1.34
C CYS A 76 -10.44 -12.55 0.12
N GLU A 77 -10.31 -13.74 0.69
CA GLU A 77 -10.87 -14.06 2.02
C GLU A 77 -10.05 -13.52 3.21
N GLN A 78 -8.88 -12.92 2.97
CA GLN A 78 -7.99 -12.50 4.07
C GLN A 78 -8.28 -11.09 4.61
N ASN A 79 -9.29 -10.41 4.10
CA ASN A 79 -9.59 -9.03 4.48
C ASN A 79 -10.29 -8.87 5.84
N ASP A 80 -10.78 -9.96 6.50
CA ASP A 80 -11.70 -9.82 7.63
C ASP A 80 -11.19 -10.21 9.03
N SER A 81 -9.94 -10.68 9.25
CA SER A 81 -9.51 -10.90 10.65
C SER A 81 -8.00 -11.10 10.85
N PRO A 82 -7.34 -10.26 11.66
CA PRO A 82 -6.00 -10.52 12.19
C PRO A 82 -5.99 -11.47 13.40
N SER A 83 -7.05 -12.23 13.66
CA SER A 83 -7.17 -13.10 14.85
C SER A 83 -7.69 -14.49 14.56
N ALA A 84 -6.99 -15.27 13.73
CA ALA A 84 -7.21 -16.70 13.71
C ALA A 84 -5.88 -17.42 13.92
N SER A 85 -5.50 -17.59 15.19
CA SER A 85 -4.62 -18.66 15.62
C SER A 85 -5.42 -19.98 15.62
N SER A 86 -5.73 -20.51 14.45
CA SER A 86 -6.15 -21.89 14.29
C SER A 86 -5.05 -22.64 13.53
N ASN A 87 -4.25 -23.38 14.28
CA ASN A 87 -3.29 -24.37 13.75
C ASN A 87 -4.03 -25.62 13.19
N ASP A 88 -5.01 -25.43 12.33
CA ASP A 88 -5.65 -26.53 11.64
C ASP A 88 -5.17 -26.60 10.19
N PRO A 89 -4.32 -27.58 9.82
CA PRO A 89 -3.76 -27.68 8.47
C PRO A 89 -4.78 -28.18 7.42
N ALA A 90 -6.07 -28.30 7.78
CA ALA A 90 -7.10 -28.89 6.93
C ALA A 90 -8.09 -27.88 6.30
N SER A 91 -7.95 -26.57 6.56
CA SER A 91 -8.73 -25.55 5.87
C SER A 91 -7.83 -24.74 4.91
N ALA A 92 -7.26 -25.41 3.91
CA ALA A 92 -6.86 -24.71 2.70
C ALA A 92 -8.18 -24.19 2.07
N SER A 93 -8.48 -22.92 2.27
CA SER A 93 -9.64 -22.29 1.67
C SER A 93 -9.53 -22.44 0.15
N ASP A 94 -10.61 -22.91 -0.47
CA ASP A 94 -10.75 -23.11 -1.93
C ASP A 94 -10.88 -21.75 -2.66
N SER A 95 -10.41 -20.67 -2.01
CA SER A 95 -10.47 -19.31 -2.53
C SER A 95 -9.45 -19.10 -3.62
N PRO A 96 -9.86 -18.57 -4.78
CA PRO A 96 -8.97 -18.36 -5.90
C PRO A 96 -7.83 -17.37 -5.53
N VAL A 97 -6.64 -17.67 -5.99
CA VAL A 97 -5.49 -16.76 -5.90
C VAL A 97 -5.73 -15.59 -6.85
N ILE A 98 -5.80 -14.39 -6.31
CA ILE A 98 -6.02 -13.13 -7.04
C ILE A 98 -4.69 -12.55 -7.53
N MET A 99 -3.63 -12.72 -6.74
CA MET A 99 -2.30 -12.21 -7.06
C MET A 99 -1.23 -13.05 -6.37
N GLN A 100 -0.04 -13.06 -6.95
CA GLN A 100 1.15 -13.66 -6.36
C GLN A 100 2.28 -12.63 -6.27
N ALA A 101 3.11 -12.76 -5.22
CA ALA A 101 4.39 -12.07 -5.13
C ALA A 101 5.52 -13.11 -5.11
N GLU A 102 6.43 -13.01 -6.07
CA GLU A 102 7.69 -13.76 -6.09
C GLU A 102 8.81 -12.88 -5.55
N VAL A 103 9.55 -13.35 -4.56
CA VAL A 103 10.76 -12.68 -4.08
C VAL A 103 11.87 -12.94 -5.09
N LEU A 104 12.34 -11.92 -5.77
CA LEU A 104 13.39 -12.03 -6.80
C LEU A 104 14.79 -11.99 -6.19
N ASP A 105 15.06 -10.97 -5.37
CA ASP A 105 16.39 -10.76 -4.79
C ASP A 105 16.33 -9.90 -3.52
N TRP A 106 17.51 -9.78 -2.90
CA TRP A 106 17.81 -8.86 -1.82
C TRP A 106 18.16 -7.49 -2.41
N ILE A 107 17.81 -6.42 -1.72
CA ILE A 107 18.27 -5.09 -2.10
C ILE A 107 19.54 -4.82 -1.29
N GLU A 108 20.65 -4.58 -1.98
CA GLU A 108 21.93 -4.21 -1.37
C GLU A 108 21.79 -2.86 -0.66
N ASP A 109 22.41 -2.71 0.52
CA ASP A 109 22.38 -1.51 1.37
C ASP A 109 21.00 -1.09 1.89
N ALA A 110 19.97 -1.91 1.68
CA ALA A 110 18.62 -1.66 2.12
C ALA A 110 18.38 -2.00 3.61
N GLN A 111 17.26 -1.49 4.13
CA GLN A 111 16.83 -1.84 5.48
C GLN A 111 16.53 -3.34 5.58
N LYS A 112 16.67 -3.87 6.80
CA LYS A 112 16.41 -5.29 7.06
C LYS A 112 14.96 -5.64 6.73
N GLY A 113 14.79 -6.51 5.74
CA GLY A 113 13.46 -6.95 5.29
C GLY A 113 13.07 -6.43 3.90
N GLU A 114 13.81 -5.50 3.33
CA GLU A 114 13.58 -5.04 1.96
C GLU A 114 13.98 -6.10 0.93
N ARG A 115 13.15 -6.26 -0.08
CA ARG A 115 13.28 -7.22 -1.16
C ARG A 115 12.83 -6.61 -2.48
N LEU A 116 13.38 -7.15 -3.54
CA LEU A 116 12.82 -7.01 -4.86
C LEU A 116 11.77 -8.10 -5.06
N VAL A 117 10.54 -7.72 -5.37
CA VAL A 117 9.43 -8.66 -5.57
C VAL A 117 8.80 -8.41 -6.93
N ARG A 118 8.41 -9.49 -7.63
CA ARG A 118 7.54 -9.44 -8.80
C ARG A 118 6.13 -9.75 -8.38
N LEU A 119 5.20 -8.86 -8.68
CA LEU A 119 3.76 -9.11 -8.58
C LEU A 119 3.24 -9.63 -9.90
N THR A 120 2.38 -10.63 -9.84
CA THR A 120 1.65 -11.16 -11.00
C THR A 120 0.20 -11.45 -10.62
N THR A 121 -0.73 -11.22 -11.54
CA THR A 121 -2.15 -11.52 -11.34
C THR A 121 -2.72 -12.31 -12.52
N PRO A 122 -3.64 -13.25 -12.28
CA PRO A 122 -4.42 -13.88 -13.32
C PRO A 122 -5.57 -12.99 -13.84
N LEU A 123 -5.84 -11.85 -13.18
CA LEU A 123 -6.84 -10.87 -13.63
C LEU A 123 -6.29 -10.04 -14.80
N ASP A 124 -7.16 -9.28 -15.45
CA ASP A 124 -6.80 -8.44 -16.60
C ASP A 124 -5.95 -7.23 -16.20
N SER A 125 -6.01 -6.82 -14.91
CA SER A 125 -5.30 -5.66 -14.38
C SER A 125 -4.68 -5.92 -13.01
N LEU A 126 -3.37 -5.63 -12.88
CA LEU A 126 -2.66 -5.67 -11.61
C LEU A 126 -3.17 -4.58 -10.65
N ASP A 127 -3.53 -3.41 -11.16
CA ASP A 127 -4.06 -2.32 -10.36
C ASP A 127 -5.43 -2.71 -9.78
N GLU A 128 -6.29 -3.39 -10.56
CA GLU A 128 -7.56 -3.95 -10.06
C GLU A 128 -7.32 -4.99 -8.96
N ALA A 129 -6.37 -5.91 -9.16
CA ALA A 129 -6.00 -6.91 -8.15
C ALA A 129 -5.53 -6.25 -6.85
N LEU A 130 -4.68 -5.20 -6.96
CA LEU A 130 -4.22 -4.43 -5.80
C LEU A 130 -5.37 -3.77 -5.04
N HIS A 131 -6.36 -3.21 -5.73
CA HIS A 131 -7.53 -2.62 -5.07
C HIS A 131 -8.45 -3.66 -4.40
N GLN A 132 -8.49 -4.88 -4.92
CA GLN A 132 -9.30 -5.95 -4.32
C GLN A 132 -8.72 -6.50 -3.02
N ILE A 133 -7.40 -6.59 -2.91
CA ILE A 133 -6.73 -7.30 -1.79
C ILE A 133 -5.79 -6.41 -0.97
N GLY A 134 -5.45 -5.22 -1.45
CA GLY A 134 -4.54 -4.32 -0.78
C GLY A 134 -5.22 -3.46 0.27
N HIS A 135 -4.45 -3.10 1.28
CA HIS A 135 -4.85 -2.18 2.34
C HIS A 135 -4.00 -0.92 2.31
N THR A 136 -4.58 0.18 2.73
CA THR A 136 -3.84 1.42 2.94
C THR A 136 -2.76 1.21 4.03
N PRO A 137 -1.49 1.49 3.76
CA PRO A 137 -0.42 1.34 4.73
C PRO A 137 -0.53 2.40 5.83
N LEU A 138 -1.09 2.04 6.97
CA LEU A 138 -1.20 2.92 8.12
C LEU A 138 0.10 2.92 8.94
N PRO A 139 0.42 4.03 9.64
CA PRO A 139 1.56 4.09 10.55
C PRO A 139 1.53 3.00 11.61
N PRO A 140 2.68 2.47 12.08
CA PRO A 140 2.75 1.33 13.00
C PRO A 140 2.06 1.54 14.37
N TYR A 141 1.81 2.79 14.75
CA TYR A 141 1.09 3.11 15.98
C TYR A 141 -0.43 2.99 15.85
N ILE A 142 -0.98 2.97 14.62
CA ILE A 142 -2.38 2.69 14.36
C ILE A 142 -2.52 1.18 14.19
N LYS A 143 -3.08 0.53 15.21
CA LYS A 143 -3.29 -0.93 15.21
C LYS A 143 -4.77 -1.24 15.09
N ASN A 144 -5.09 -2.31 14.36
CA ASN A 144 -6.47 -2.83 14.24
C ASN A 144 -7.49 -1.76 13.82
N TYR A 145 -7.11 -0.90 12.88
CA TYR A 145 -8.01 0.10 12.34
C TYR A 145 -9.12 -0.60 11.53
N GLN A 146 -10.36 -0.38 11.93
CA GLN A 146 -11.58 -0.91 11.28
C GLN A 146 -12.42 0.22 10.66
N GLY A 147 -11.87 1.41 10.56
CA GLY A 147 -12.55 2.55 9.97
C GLY A 147 -12.36 2.62 8.46
N ASP A 148 -12.92 3.68 7.89
CA ASP A 148 -12.79 3.98 6.47
C ASP A 148 -11.34 4.39 6.14
N GLU A 149 -10.64 3.59 5.33
CA GLU A 149 -9.28 3.86 4.87
C GLU A 149 -9.19 5.13 4.02
N GLU A 150 -10.30 5.58 3.42
CA GLU A 150 -10.38 6.82 2.66
C GLU A 150 -10.10 8.05 3.55
N LEU A 151 -10.35 7.96 4.85
CA LEU A 151 -10.00 9.01 5.80
C LEU A 151 -8.47 9.24 5.93
N TYR A 152 -7.66 8.33 5.39
CA TYR A 152 -6.21 8.48 5.33
C TYR A 152 -5.72 9.08 4.01
N GLN A 153 -6.64 9.48 3.14
CA GLN A 153 -6.35 10.25 1.93
C GLN A 153 -6.52 11.74 2.19
N THR A 154 -5.72 12.57 1.53
CA THR A 154 -5.87 14.03 1.64
C THR A 154 -6.89 14.55 0.63
N VAL A 155 -7.48 15.70 0.89
CA VAL A 155 -8.38 16.39 -0.06
C VAL A 155 -7.68 16.79 -1.37
N PHE A 156 -6.36 16.74 -1.41
CA PHE A 156 -5.54 17.03 -2.60
C PHE A 156 -5.24 15.78 -3.43
N SER A 157 -5.50 14.56 -2.90
CA SER A 157 -5.10 13.30 -3.51
C SER A 157 -5.80 13.05 -4.84
N ARG A 158 -5.02 12.83 -5.91
CA ARG A 158 -5.50 12.59 -7.28
C ARG A 158 -4.85 11.37 -7.92
N GLU A 159 -3.53 11.24 -7.82
CA GLU A 159 -2.77 10.23 -8.52
C GLU A 159 -2.18 9.20 -7.55
N GLU A 160 -2.50 7.93 -7.76
CA GLU A 160 -2.01 6.81 -6.96
C GLU A 160 -0.53 6.52 -7.27
N LYS A 161 0.36 7.14 -6.50
CA LYS A 161 1.82 7.04 -6.72
C LYS A 161 2.64 6.88 -5.43
N SER A 162 2.01 6.84 -4.27
CA SER A 162 2.73 6.81 -2.99
C SER A 162 2.27 5.70 -2.08
N ALA A 163 3.21 5.03 -1.43
CA ALA A 163 2.93 4.11 -0.32
C ALA A 163 2.79 4.82 1.04
N ALA A 164 2.96 6.15 1.11
CA ALA A 164 2.89 6.92 2.34
C ALA A 164 2.03 8.17 2.17
N ALA A 165 1.12 8.39 3.12
CA ALA A 165 0.28 9.58 3.12
C ALA A 165 1.07 10.85 3.49
N PRO A 166 0.83 11.98 2.80
CA PRO A 166 1.32 13.28 3.19
C PRO A 166 0.48 13.82 4.36
N THR A 167 0.76 13.33 5.58
CA THR A 167 -0.10 13.51 6.77
C THR A 167 -0.41 14.95 7.14
N ALA A 168 0.44 15.91 6.76
CA ALA A 168 0.15 17.34 6.93
C ALA A 168 -1.08 17.78 6.12
N GLY A 169 -1.33 17.16 4.96
CA GLY A 169 -2.49 17.42 4.12
C GLY A 169 -3.82 16.97 4.71
N LEU A 170 -3.81 16.01 5.64
CA LEU A 170 -5.02 15.51 6.32
C LEU A 170 -5.70 16.56 7.21
N HIS A 171 -5.00 17.63 7.56
CA HIS A 171 -5.57 18.74 8.33
C HIS A 171 -6.36 19.74 7.49
N PHE A 172 -6.31 19.63 6.16
CA PHE A 172 -7.07 20.49 5.27
C PHE A 172 -8.42 19.86 4.97
N THR A 173 -9.47 20.69 5.10
CA THR A 173 -10.83 20.34 4.67
C THR A 173 -11.22 21.18 3.46
N PRO A 174 -12.21 20.76 2.65
CA PRO A 174 -12.73 21.57 1.55
C PRO A 174 -13.12 22.98 1.98
N GLU A 175 -13.79 23.11 3.15
CA GLU A 175 -14.24 24.39 3.70
C GLU A 175 -13.06 25.30 4.07
N LEU A 176 -11.97 24.73 4.62
CA LEU A 176 -10.78 25.51 4.95
C LEU A 176 -10.11 26.01 3.65
N ILE A 177 -10.04 25.17 2.61
CA ILE A 177 -9.48 25.55 1.32
C ILE A 177 -10.26 26.68 0.69
N GLU A 178 -11.60 26.62 0.68
CA GLU A 178 -12.42 27.70 0.13
C GLU A 178 -12.23 29.02 0.88
N ARG A 179 -12.21 28.99 2.21
CA ARG A 179 -11.94 30.18 3.04
C ARG A 179 -10.55 30.77 2.77
N LEU A 180 -9.54 29.94 2.52
CA LEU A 180 -8.21 30.40 2.18
C LEU A 180 -8.16 31.03 0.80
N LYS A 181 -8.85 30.48 -0.19
CA LYS A 181 -9.01 31.06 -1.53
C LYS A 181 -9.72 32.41 -1.48
N GLU A 182 -10.82 32.52 -0.72
CA GLU A 182 -11.52 33.78 -0.50
C GLU A 182 -10.64 34.84 0.15
N LYS A 183 -9.70 34.41 1.01
CA LYS A 183 -8.71 35.30 1.61
C LYS A 183 -7.62 35.74 0.62
N GLY A 184 -7.56 35.15 -0.57
CA GLY A 184 -6.54 35.45 -1.60
C GLY A 184 -5.26 34.62 -1.48
N VAL A 185 -5.34 33.45 -0.84
CA VAL A 185 -4.24 32.47 -0.80
C VAL A 185 -4.34 31.56 -2.02
N GLY A 186 -3.22 31.39 -2.75
CA GLY A 186 -3.10 30.49 -3.89
C GLY A 186 -2.78 29.04 -3.47
N PHE A 187 -3.10 28.07 -4.36
CA PHE A 187 -2.78 26.64 -4.23
C PHE A 187 -2.15 26.13 -5.51
#